data_ad46fdee0878addaf23ccf873d631d97
#
_entry.id   ad46fdee0878addaf23ccf873d631d97
#
_cell.length_a   1.000
_cell.length_b   1.000
_cell.length_c   1.000
_cell.angle_alpha   90.00
_cell.angle_beta   90.00
_cell.angle_gamma   90.00
#
_symmetry.space_group_name_H-M   'P 1'
#
loop_
_entity.id
_entity.type
_entity.pdbx_description
1 polymer ?
#
loop_
_entity_poly.entity_id
_entity_poly.type
_entity_poly.pdbx_seq_one_letter_code
_entity_poly.pdbx_strand_id
1 'polypeptide(L)'
;MNIATTCIEKQVKTFCAQIGADPLLVQGAGGNASWKDSDALWIKASGTWLAEAELKEIFIPVNLTLLQTAFTKHDFSVRPEVTSNSDLRPSIETLLHALMPHRVVMHL
;
A
#
# COMPACT_ATOMS: atom_id res chain seq x y z
N MET A 1 -8.80 16.51 -4.36
CA MET A 1 -7.76 15.84 -3.55
C MET A 1 -7.34 16.76 -2.41
N ASN A 2 -7.24 16.20 -1.22
CA ASN A 2 -6.87 16.93 -0.01
C ASN A 2 -5.35 17.18 0.00
N ILE A 3 -4.92 18.38 0.40
CA ILE A 3 -3.50 18.74 0.47
C ILE A 3 -2.74 17.80 1.43
N ALA A 4 -3.34 17.45 2.58
CA ALA A 4 -2.74 16.53 3.55
C ALA A 4 -2.52 15.14 2.95
N THR A 5 -3.46 14.64 2.15
CA THR A 5 -3.33 13.36 1.44
C THR A 5 -2.17 13.40 0.46
N THR A 6 -2.06 14.46 -0.34
CA THR A 6 -0.97 14.64 -1.29
C THR A 6 0.39 14.67 -0.58
N CYS A 7 0.47 15.32 0.59
CA CYS A 7 1.70 15.35 1.39
C CYS A 7 2.08 13.96 1.89
N ILE A 8 1.11 13.18 2.38
CA ILE A 8 1.36 11.82 2.88
C ILE A 8 1.85 10.92 1.75
N GLU A 9 1.17 10.94 0.61
CA GLU A 9 1.58 10.17 -0.56
C GLU A 9 3.03 10.47 -0.95
N LYS A 10 3.36 11.76 -1.06
CA LYS A 10 4.70 12.19 -1.42
C LYS A 10 5.74 11.73 -0.39
N GLN A 11 5.44 11.89 0.90
CA GLN A 11 6.34 11.49 1.97
C GLN A 11 6.58 9.98 1.97
N VAL A 12 5.53 9.18 1.78
CA VAL A 12 5.65 7.72 1.73
C VAL A 12 6.51 7.31 0.53
N LYS A 13 6.26 7.88 -0.64
CA LYS A 13 7.02 7.56 -1.85
C LYS A 13 8.50 7.93 -1.70
N THR A 14 8.79 9.09 -1.15
CA THR A 14 10.18 9.53 -0.91
C THR A 14 10.88 8.60 0.06
N PHE A 15 10.22 8.27 1.17
CA PHE A 15 10.80 7.37 2.17
C PHE A 15 11.01 5.96 1.60
N CYS A 16 10.04 5.44 0.84
CA CYS A 16 10.15 4.13 0.20
C CYS A 16 11.33 4.06 -0.77
N ALA A 17 11.52 5.12 -1.57
CA ALA A 17 12.65 5.16 -2.50
C ALA A 17 13.99 5.09 -1.75
N GLN A 18 14.09 5.79 -0.63
CA GLN A 18 15.32 5.80 0.19
C GLN A 18 15.61 4.44 0.81
N ILE A 19 14.63 3.85 1.51
CA ILE A 19 14.84 2.56 2.16
C ILE A 19 14.96 1.42 1.15
N GLY A 20 14.25 1.51 0.04
CA GLY A 20 14.30 0.52 -1.03
C GLY A 20 15.64 0.45 -1.74
N ALA A 21 16.41 1.54 -1.70
CA ALA A 21 17.75 1.59 -2.25
C ALA A 21 18.81 0.95 -1.34
N ASP A 22 18.45 0.62 -0.10
CA ASP A 22 19.37 0.02 0.87
C ASP A 22 19.22 -1.51 0.84
N PRO A 23 20.22 -2.25 0.33
CA PRO A 23 20.13 -3.71 0.21
C PRO A 23 20.12 -4.44 1.55
N LEU A 24 20.46 -3.77 2.65
CA LEU A 24 20.35 -4.34 3.99
C LEU A 24 18.93 -4.33 4.50
N LEU A 25 18.07 -3.45 3.98
CA LEU A 25 16.68 -3.29 4.40
C LEU A 25 15.71 -3.98 3.44
N VAL A 26 15.97 -3.88 2.13
CA VAL A 26 15.06 -4.39 1.10
C VAL A 26 15.85 -5.09 0.01
N GLN A 27 15.39 -6.26 -0.42
CA GLN A 27 15.99 -7.01 -1.51
C GLN A 27 14.97 -7.19 -2.63
N GLY A 28 15.35 -6.79 -3.86
CA GLY A 28 14.52 -6.98 -5.06
C GLY A 28 13.13 -6.38 -4.88
N ALA A 29 12.11 -7.19 -5.15
CA ALA A 29 10.70 -6.81 -5.01
C ALA A 29 10.18 -6.95 -3.58
N GLY A 30 11.05 -7.24 -2.61
CA GLY A 30 10.67 -7.36 -1.20
C GLY A 30 10.29 -6.04 -0.57
N GLY A 31 9.79 -6.14 0.66
CA GLY A 31 9.31 -4.97 1.39
C GLY A 31 7.94 -4.51 0.90
N ASN A 32 7.20 -3.85 1.77
CA ASN A 32 5.87 -3.36 1.45
C ASN A 32 5.58 -2.06 2.19
N ALA A 33 4.69 -1.25 1.62
CA ALA A 33 4.26 0.00 2.22
C ALA A 33 2.85 0.32 1.78
N SER A 34 2.14 1.05 2.63
CA SER A 34 0.78 1.48 2.33
C SER A 34 0.44 2.75 3.10
N TRP A 35 -0.58 3.46 2.62
CA TRP A 35 -1.22 4.53 3.38
C TRP A 35 -2.71 4.50 3.16
N LYS A 36 -3.46 4.99 4.14
CA LYS A 36 -4.91 5.05 4.10
C LYS A 36 -5.36 6.49 3.83
N ASP A 37 -6.31 6.62 2.94
CA ASP A 37 -6.90 7.90 2.56
C ASP A 37 -8.39 7.72 2.33
N SER A 38 -9.21 8.27 3.23
CA SER A 38 -10.66 8.11 3.19
C SER A 38 -11.03 6.64 3.06
N ASP A 39 -11.65 6.24 1.97
CA ASP A 39 -12.13 4.88 1.74
C ASP A 39 -11.11 4.00 1.02
N ALA A 40 -9.91 4.51 0.77
CA ALA A 40 -8.90 3.79 0.00
C ALA A 40 -7.70 3.39 0.85
N LEU A 41 -7.20 2.21 0.60
CA LEU A 41 -5.88 1.77 1.03
C LEU A 41 -4.98 1.75 -0.20
N TRP A 42 -3.98 2.62 -0.21
CA TRP A 42 -2.97 2.62 -1.25
C TRP A 42 -1.86 1.69 -0.83
N ILE A 43 -1.68 0.62 -1.58
CA ILE A 43 -0.76 -0.48 -1.24
C ILE A 43 0.19 -0.75 -2.40
N LYS A 44 1.44 -1.07 -2.08
CA LYS A 44 2.43 -1.44 -3.09
C LYS A 44 1.92 -2.66 -3.87
N ALA A 45 2.01 -2.59 -5.19
CA ALA A 45 1.64 -3.69 -6.06
C ALA A 45 2.65 -4.82 -5.96
N SER A 46 2.16 -6.05 -6.13
CA SER A 46 2.99 -7.25 -6.14
C SER A 46 4.03 -7.17 -7.26
N GLY A 47 5.26 -7.54 -6.95
CA GLY A 47 6.35 -7.59 -7.92
C GLY A 47 7.01 -6.26 -8.23
N THR A 48 6.54 -5.16 -7.65
CA THR A 48 7.18 -3.84 -7.83
C THR A 48 8.24 -3.60 -6.76
N TRP A 49 9.15 -2.67 -7.05
CA TRP A 49 10.29 -2.38 -6.19
C TRP A 49 10.11 -1.05 -5.45
N LEU A 50 10.28 -1.07 -4.13
CA LEU A 50 10.20 0.16 -3.32
C LEU A 50 11.17 1.24 -3.80
N ALA A 51 12.35 0.84 -4.27
CA ALA A 51 13.34 1.77 -4.80
C ALA A 51 12.82 2.62 -5.96
N GLU A 52 11.78 2.15 -6.66
CA GLU A 52 11.20 2.82 -7.81
C GLU A 52 9.97 3.66 -7.46
N ALA A 53 9.69 3.86 -6.17
CA ALA A 53 8.48 4.53 -5.71
C ALA A 53 8.28 5.94 -6.27
N GLU A 54 9.36 6.66 -6.56
CA GLU A 54 9.29 8.00 -7.13
C GLU A 54 9.37 8.01 -8.66
N LEU A 55 9.71 6.87 -9.28
CA LEU A 55 9.94 6.77 -10.73
C LEU A 55 8.75 6.15 -11.46
N LYS A 56 7.99 5.30 -10.79
CA LYS A 56 6.89 4.54 -11.37
C LYS A 56 5.68 4.55 -10.44
N GLU A 57 4.50 4.32 -11.01
CA GLU A 57 3.29 4.11 -10.24
C GLU A 57 3.27 2.68 -9.71
N ILE A 58 3.76 2.50 -8.48
CA ILE A 58 3.83 1.18 -7.84
C ILE A 58 2.75 0.97 -6.78
N PHE A 59 2.02 2.00 -6.41
CA PHE A 59 0.94 1.94 -5.41
C PHE A 59 -0.40 1.94 -6.11
N ILE A 60 -1.30 1.06 -5.68
CA ILE A 60 -2.65 0.97 -6.23
C ILE A 60 -3.68 1.09 -5.12
N PRO A 61 -4.84 1.71 -5.40
CA PRO A 61 -5.88 1.86 -4.39
C PRO A 61 -6.78 0.63 -4.33
N VAL A 62 -7.08 0.17 -3.13
CA VAL A 62 -8.09 -0.86 -2.89
C VAL A 62 -9.19 -0.30 -1.99
N ASN A 63 -10.37 -0.89 -2.07
CA ASN A 63 -11.53 -0.47 -1.28
C ASN A 63 -11.33 -0.84 0.19
N LEU A 64 -10.91 0.13 1.00
CA LEU A 64 -10.65 -0.08 2.43
C LEU A 64 -11.92 -0.39 3.20
N THR A 65 -13.02 0.29 2.88
CA THR A 65 -14.30 0.10 3.56
C THR A 65 -14.79 -1.34 3.41
N LEU A 66 -14.65 -1.92 2.22
CA LEU A 66 -15.01 -3.32 1.98
C LEU A 66 -14.23 -4.25 2.91
N LEU A 67 -12.92 -4.04 3.04
CA LEU A 67 -12.05 -4.87 3.89
C LEU A 67 -12.42 -4.71 5.37
N GLN A 68 -12.60 -3.47 5.82
CA GLN A 68 -12.96 -3.17 7.21
C GLN A 68 -14.32 -3.77 7.57
N THR A 69 -15.28 -3.70 6.68
CA THR A 69 -16.61 -4.30 6.89
C THR A 69 -16.51 -5.82 7.03
N ALA A 70 -15.69 -6.45 6.19
CA ALA A 70 -15.47 -7.89 6.27
C ALA A 70 -14.81 -8.27 7.60
N PHE A 71 -13.85 -7.48 8.08
CA PHE A 71 -13.16 -7.74 9.35
C PHE A 71 -14.12 -7.66 10.55
N THR A 72 -15.09 -6.75 10.54
CA THR A 72 -16.09 -6.67 11.61
C THR A 72 -16.97 -7.93 11.66
N LYS A 73 -17.07 -8.65 10.57
CA LYS A 73 -17.81 -9.91 10.45
C LYS A 73 -16.89 -11.13 10.62
N HIS A 74 -15.63 -10.90 11.01
CA HIS A 74 -14.61 -11.94 11.12
C HIS A 74 -14.38 -12.70 9.81
N ASP A 75 -14.62 -12.06 8.67
CA ASP A 75 -14.35 -12.65 7.36
C ASP A 75 -12.97 -12.19 6.87
N PHE A 76 -11.99 -13.07 6.98
CA PHE A 76 -10.62 -12.80 6.55
C PHE A 76 -10.30 -13.46 5.19
N SER A 77 -11.32 -13.99 4.51
CA SER A 77 -11.19 -14.54 3.16
C SER A 77 -11.57 -13.54 2.07
N VAL A 78 -11.95 -12.32 2.47
CA VAL A 78 -12.34 -11.27 1.55
C VAL A 78 -11.20 -10.94 0.59
N ARG A 79 -11.52 -10.73 -0.67
CA ARG A 79 -10.54 -10.35 -1.69
C ARG A 79 -10.47 -8.84 -1.82
N PRO A 80 -9.25 -8.25 -1.84
CA PRO A 80 -9.12 -6.82 -2.08
C PRO A 80 -9.70 -6.43 -3.45
N GLU A 81 -10.46 -5.33 -3.46
CA GLU A 81 -11.05 -4.78 -4.67
C GLU A 81 -10.24 -3.56 -5.11
N VAL A 82 -9.57 -3.66 -6.25
CA VAL A 82 -8.83 -2.55 -6.84
C VAL A 82 -9.82 -1.55 -7.42
N THR A 83 -9.68 -0.28 -7.05
CA THR A 83 -10.62 0.78 -7.44
C THR A 83 -10.11 1.66 -8.58
N SER A 84 -9.01 1.27 -9.22
CA SER A 84 -8.45 1.97 -10.38
C SER A 84 -8.41 1.05 -11.61
N ASN A 85 -8.04 1.61 -12.76
CA ASN A 85 -7.91 0.85 -14.01
C ASN A 85 -6.51 0.23 -14.19
N SER A 86 -5.80 0.00 -13.10
CA SER A 86 -4.46 -0.59 -13.14
C SER A 86 -4.52 -2.08 -13.43
N ASP A 87 -3.55 -2.57 -14.21
CA ASP A 87 -3.33 -4.01 -14.43
C ASP A 87 -2.48 -4.62 -13.32
N LEU A 88 -1.97 -3.79 -12.41
CA LEU A 88 -1.17 -4.24 -11.27
C LEU A 88 -2.06 -4.95 -10.25
N ARG A 89 -1.46 -5.87 -9.51
CA ARG A 89 -2.16 -6.60 -8.47
C ARG A 89 -1.74 -6.11 -7.09
N PRO A 90 -2.67 -5.99 -6.13
CA PRO A 90 -2.29 -5.63 -4.77
C PRO A 90 -1.41 -6.71 -4.15
N SER A 91 -0.52 -6.30 -3.26
CA SER A 91 0.33 -7.21 -2.51
C SER A 91 -0.50 -8.26 -1.77
N ILE A 92 0.08 -9.44 -1.58
CA ILE A 92 -0.54 -10.48 -0.75
C ILE A 92 -0.67 -10.04 0.71
N GLU A 93 0.02 -8.98 1.12
CA GLU A 93 -0.05 -8.41 2.47
C GLU A 93 -1.17 -7.39 2.65
N THR A 94 -2.02 -7.19 1.65
CA THR A 94 -3.06 -6.14 1.68
C THR A 94 -3.95 -6.24 2.91
N LEU A 95 -4.39 -7.45 3.28
CA LEU A 95 -5.25 -7.63 4.46
C LEU A 95 -4.53 -7.23 5.74
N LEU A 96 -3.26 -7.58 5.88
CA LEU A 96 -2.45 -7.19 7.03
C LEU A 96 -2.39 -5.67 7.17
N HIS A 97 -2.09 -4.97 6.08
CA HIS A 97 -2.01 -3.51 6.08
C HIS A 97 -3.37 -2.86 6.37
N ALA A 98 -4.45 -3.42 5.84
CA ALA A 98 -5.80 -2.92 6.11
C ALA A 98 -6.21 -3.11 7.57
N LEU A 99 -5.77 -4.21 8.18
CA LEU A 99 -6.09 -4.57 9.56
C LEU A 99 -5.35 -3.69 10.57
N MET A 100 -4.13 -3.26 10.23
CA MET A 100 -3.35 -2.37 11.09
C MET A 100 -4.05 -1.03 11.26
N PRO A 101 -4.16 -0.48 12.48
CA PRO A 101 -4.91 0.77 12.71
C PRO A 101 -4.17 2.03 12.25
N HIS A 102 -2.92 1.92 11.89
CA HIS A 102 -2.09 3.05 11.51
C HIS A 102 -2.37 3.53 10.09
N ARG A 103 -2.27 4.83 9.87
CA ARG A 103 -2.49 5.43 8.55
C ARG A 103 -1.41 5.04 7.56
N VAL A 104 -0.16 4.96 8.02
CA VAL A 104 0.98 4.52 7.19
C VAL A 104 1.55 3.25 7.80
N VAL A 105 1.75 2.24 6.98
CA VAL A 105 2.31 0.95 7.43
C VAL A 105 3.46 0.58 6.50
N MET A 106 4.59 0.20 7.10
CA MET A 106 5.75 -0.30 6.39
C MET A 106 6.12 -1.68 6.93
N HIS A 107 6.40 -2.61 6.02
CA HIS A 107 6.79 -3.97 6.38
C HIS A 107 7.98 -4.37 5.50
N LEU A 108 9.17 -4.32 6.06
CA LEU A 108 10.42 -4.59 5.34
C LEU A 108 10.87 -6.03 5.43
#